data_8721df55c4f3aaca4ae4f840fb1be96e
#
_entry.id   8721df55c4f3aaca4ae4f840fb1be96e
#
_cell.length_a   1.000
_cell.length_b   1.000
_cell.length_c   1.000
_cell.angle_alpha   90.00
_cell.angle_beta   90.00
_cell.angle_gamma   90.00
#
_symmetry.space_group_name_H-M   'P 1'
#
loop_
_entity.id
_entity.type
_entity.pdbx_description
1 polymer ?
#
loop_
_entity_poly.entity_id
_entity_poly.type
_entity_poly.pdbx_seq_one_letter_code
_entity_poly.pdbx_strand_id
1 'polypeptide(L)'
;LENESIWLHMEYKYLLELLRSGLYEEFFADFKKAAIPFQNPETYGRSIYENSSFIASSRNPNPSCRGRGFVARLSGSTIEFISMWKEMMFGAHPFRTEQEELVFSLAPAIPAYLIPEDGRLSAAFMSKTTVCYEFGGHRDYVPGTYRIRHMVFFYENGSQATVEGEKVSGKLAEDIRAGRVRKMEVAVD
;
A
#
# COMPACT_ATOMS: atom_id res chain seq x y z
N LEU A 1 28.01 10.26 7.87
CA LEU A 1 26.67 10.08 7.30
C LEU A 1 25.73 9.31 8.22
N GLU A 2 26.24 8.33 8.96
CA GLU A 2 25.39 7.44 9.76
C GLU A 2 24.84 8.09 11.03
N ASN A 3 25.59 8.99 11.64
CA ASN A 3 25.14 9.71 12.83
C ASN A 3 24.07 10.75 12.46
N GLU A 4 22.96 10.70 13.17
CA GLU A 4 21.82 11.62 13.00
C GLU A 4 21.20 11.64 11.60
N SER A 5 21.47 10.61 10.77
CA SER A 5 20.79 10.40 9.49
C SER A 5 19.52 9.60 9.69
N ILE A 6 18.58 9.79 8.78
CA ILE A 6 17.37 8.95 8.68
C ILE A 6 17.78 7.68 7.93
N TRP A 7 17.71 6.55 8.61
CA TRP A 7 17.91 5.23 8.01
C TRP A 7 16.60 4.74 7.44
N LEU A 8 16.44 4.79 6.13
CA LEU A 8 15.15 4.47 5.49
C LEU A 8 14.64 3.08 5.79
N HIS A 9 15.51 2.08 5.96
CA HIS A 9 15.08 0.75 6.37
C HIS A 9 14.38 0.78 7.75
N MET A 10 14.94 1.52 8.71
CA MET A 10 14.34 1.63 10.05
C MET A 10 13.12 2.54 10.05
N GLU A 11 13.14 3.62 9.28
CA GLU A 11 11.99 4.50 9.07
C GLU A 11 10.79 3.73 8.51
N TYR A 12 11.01 2.94 7.47
CA TYR A 12 9.94 2.15 6.87
C TYR A 12 9.46 1.01 7.77
N LYS A 13 10.30 0.44 8.63
CA LYS A 13 9.85 -0.47 9.69
C LYS A 13 8.94 0.23 10.69
N TYR A 14 9.29 1.43 11.10
CA TYR A 14 8.45 2.24 11.99
C TYR A 14 7.08 2.50 11.35
N LEU A 15 7.07 2.97 10.10
CA LEU A 15 5.83 3.20 9.35
C LEU A 15 4.98 1.93 9.21
N LEU A 16 5.60 0.81 8.90
CA LEU A 16 4.92 -0.47 8.80
C LEU A 16 4.26 -0.88 10.12
N GLU A 17 4.94 -0.63 11.25
CA GLU A 17 4.36 -0.94 12.56
C GLU A 17 3.26 0.04 12.98
N LEU A 18 3.28 1.31 12.56
CA LEU A 18 2.14 2.22 12.70
C LEU A 18 0.91 1.66 11.98
N LEU A 19 1.08 1.23 10.73
CA LEU A 19 0.01 0.63 9.91
C LEU A 19 -0.56 -0.63 10.58
N ARG A 20 0.30 -1.53 11.05
CA ARG A 20 -0.07 -2.79 11.72
C ARG A 20 -0.75 -2.59 13.07
N SER A 21 -0.35 -1.54 13.77
CA SER A 21 -0.94 -1.16 15.06
C SER A 21 -2.28 -0.42 14.94
N GLY A 22 -2.74 -0.15 13.71
CA GLY A 22 -3.98 0.59 13.46
C GLY A 22 -3.86 2.09 13.72
N LEU A 23 -2.64 2.63 13.84
CA LEU A 23 -2.35 4.06 13.99
C LEU A 23 -2.34 4.73 12.61
N TYR A 24 -3.50 4.73 11.95
CA TYR A 24 -3.62 5.10 10.54
C TYR A 24 -3.38 6.59 10.28
N GLU A 25 -3.84 7.46 11.18
CA GLU A 25 -3.64 8.92 11.04
C GLU A 25 -2.15 9.26 11.09
N GLU A 26 -1.43 8.70 12.05
CA GLU A 26 0.02 8.85 12.20
C GLU A 26 0.75 8.25 11.00
N PHE A 27 0.33 7.05 10.58
CA PHE A 27 0.89 6.40 9.40
C PHE A 27 0.73 7.26 8.15
N PHE A 28 -0.47 7.78 7.85
CA PHE A 28 -0.72 8.59 6.67
C PHE A 28 0.08 9.89 6.68
N ALA A 29 0.17 10.55 7.84
CA ALA A 29 0.92 11.78 8.00
C ALA A 29 2.43 11.56 7.80
N ASP A 30 2.99 10.53 8.40
CA ASP A 30 4.43 10.26 8.35
C ASP A 30 4.83 9.58 7.03
N PHE A 31 3.99 8.70 6.47
CA PHE A 31 4.22 8.11 5.14
C PHE A 31 4.36 9.19 4.06
N LYS A 32 3.49 10.20 4.07
CA LYS A 32 3.58 11.33 3.12
C LYS A 32 4.87 12.13 3.27
N LYS A 33 5.42 12.23 4.48
CA LYS A 33 6.66 12.97 4.75
C LYS A 33 7.92 12.15 4.44
N ALA A 34 7.91 10.86 4.79
CA ALA A 34 9.11 10.03 4.78
C ALA A 34 9.30 9.23 3.49
N ALA A 35 8.20 8.80 2.83
CA ALA A 35 8.31 7.96 1.65
C ALA A 35 8.92 8.70 0.46
N ILE A 36 9.92 8.07 -0.16
CA ILE A 36 10.70 8.68 -1.24
C ILE A 36 9.86 9.22 -2.41
N PRO A 37 8.77 8.53 -2.86
CA PRO A 37 7.94 9.05 -3.96
C PRO A 37 7.34 10.45 -3.72
N PHE A 38 7.26 10.89 -2.46
CA PHE A 38 6.75 12.23 -2.10
C PHE A 38 7.84 13.27 -1.87
N GLN A 39 9.11 12.88 -1.95
CA GLN A 39 10.21 13.83 -1.73
C GLN A 39 10.36 14.78 -2.93
N ASN A 40 10.79 16.01 -2.64
CA ASN A 40 11.19 16.93 -3.69
C ASN A 40 12.50 16.43 -4.35
N PRO A 41 12.52 16.15 -5.67
CA PRO A 41 13.70 15.59 -6.35
C PRO A 41 14.95 16.49 -6.25
N GLU A 42 14.78 17.81 -6.22
CA GLU A 42 15.89 18.77 -6.12
C GLU A 42 16.57 18.70 -4.73
N THR A 43 15.74 18.62 -3.68
CA THR A 43 16.24 18.48 -2.30
C THR A 43 16.82 17.09 -2.06
N TYR A 44 16.12 16.06 -2.51
CA TYR A 44 16.55 14.66 -2.39
C TYR A 44 17.83 14.40 -3.21
N GLY A 45 18.00 15.11 -4.33
CA GLY A 45 19.18 15.07 -5.18
C GLY A 45 19.34 13.77 -5.96
N ARG A 46 18.28 12.97 -6.08
CA ARG A 46 18.21 11.69 -6.78
C ARG A 46 16.83 11.49 -7.38
N SER A 47 16.70 10.45 -8.21
CA SER A 47 15.39 10.01 -8.69
C SER A 47 14.50 9.55 -7.52
N ILE A 48 13.24 9.98 -7.53
CA ILE A 48 12.23 9.52 -6.57
C ILE A 48 11.82 8.05 -6.77
N TYR A 49 12.29 7.41 -7.83
CA TYR A 49 12.15 5.98 -8.06
C TYR A 49 13.25 5.14 -7.40
N GLU A 50 14.19 5.79 -6.70
CA GLU A 50 15.30 5.15 -6.01
C GLU A 50 15.19 5.32 -4.50
N ASN A 51 15.10 4.22 -3.76
CA ASN A 51 15.26 4.26 -2.32
C ASN A 51 16.74 4.40 -1.96
N SER A 52 17.07 5.41 -1.16
CA SER A 52 18.39 5.54 -0.54
C SER A 52 18.45 4.72 0.75
N SER A 53 19.66 4.34 1.19
CA SER A 53 19.84 3.75 2.53
C SER A 53 19.71 4.82 3.62
N PHE A 54 20.11 6.06 3.31
CA PHE A 54 20.14 7.17 4.26
C PHE A 54 19.61 8.44 3.63
N ILE A 55 18.94 9.26 4.44
CA ILE A 55 18.65 10.67 4.14
C ILE A 55 19.34 11.51 5.21
N ALA A 56 20.09 12.52 4.79
CA ALA A 56 20.70 13.47 5.74
C ALA A 56 19.59 14.26 6.43
N SER A 57 19.53 14.15 7.76
CA SER A 57 18.51 14.83 8.55
C SER A 57 18.77 16.35 8.67
N SER A 58 17.84 17.06 9.30
CA SER A 58 17.99 18.49 9.64
C SER A 58 19.16 18.77 10.61
N ARG A 59 19.69 17.73 11.24
CA ARG A 59 20.85 17.82 12.17
C ARG A 59 22.19 17.76 11.45
N ASN A 60 22.19 17.44 10.14
CA ASN A 60 23.45 17.41 9.40
C ASN A 60 24.18 18.76 9.50
N PRO A 61 25.47 18.78 9.88
CA PRO A 61 26.23 20.01 10.05
C PRO A 61 26.39 20.82 8.76
N ASN A 62 26.36 20.16 7.60
CA ASN A 62 26.32 20.81 6.30
C ASN A 62 24.87 21.03 5.84
N PRO A 63 24.38 22.29 5.87
CA PRO A 63 23.00 22.57 5.46
C PRO A 63 22.66 22.15 4.01
N SER A 64 23.65 22.18 3.09
CA SER A 64 23.45 21.81 1.69
C SER A 64 23.20 20.31 1.48
N CYS A 65 23.47 19.49 2.49
CA CYS A 65 23.23 18.04 2.46
C CYS A 65 21.86 17.65 3.03
N ARG A 66 21.19 18.54 3.75
CA ARG A 66 19.92 18.23 4.45
C ARG A 66 18.85 17.80 3.46
N GLY A 67 18.18 16.68 3.74
CA GLY A 67 17.17 16.09 2.87
C GLY A 67 17.74 15.28 1.69
N ARG A 68 19.05 15.28 1.47
CA ARG A 68 19.67 14.53 0.38
C ARG A 68 19.74 13.03 0.68
N GLY A 69 19.45 12.22 -0.33
CA GLY A 69 19.57 10.77 -0.27
C GLY A 69 20.97 10.27 -0.58
N PHE A 70 21.43 9.30 0.19
CA PHE A 70 22.75 8.68 0.04
C PHE A 70 22.65 7.16 -0.05
N VAL A 71 23.57 6.56 -0.81
CA VAL A 71 23.70 5.11 -0.96
C VAL A 71 22.41 4.50 -1.53
N ALA A 72 22.08 4.89 -2.78
CA ALA A 72 20.97 4.24 -3.52
C ALA A 72 21.41 2.86 -3.96
N ARG A 73 20.78 1.84 -3.39
CA ARG A 73 20.98 0.44 -3.73
C ARG A 73 19.79 -0.39 -3.26
N LEU A 74 19.65 -1.59 -3.78
CA LEU A 74 18.69 -2.55 -3.25
C LEU A 74 19.02 -2.83 -1.78
N SER A 75 18.06 -2.60 -0.91
CA SER A 75 18.24 -2.71 0.54
C SER A 75 16.93 -3.11 1.22
N GLY A 76 16.99 -3.32 2.56
CA GLY A 76 15.82 -3.59 3.37
C GLY A 76 14.71 -2.54 3.23
N SER A 77 15.04 -1.27 2.95
CA SER A 77 14.05 -0.22 2.74
C SER A 77 13.09 -0.54 1.58
N THR A 78 13.58 -1.12 0.49
CA THR A 78 12.74 -1.53 -0.63
C THR A 78 11.76 -2.65 -0.22
N ILE A 79 12.21 -3.61 0.56
CA ILE A 79 11.38 -4.71 1.05
C ILE A 79 10.28 -4.19 1.99
N GLU A 80 10.64 -3.32 2.94
CA GLU A 80 9.68 -2.72 3.86
C GLU A 80 8.67 -1.82 3.13
N PHE A 81 9.10 -1.07 2.11
CA PHE A 81 8.20 -0.29 1.28
C PHE A 81 7.17 -1.17 0.57
N ILE A 82 7.59 -2.30 -0.01
CA ILE A 82 6.69 -3.28 -0.63
C ILE A 82 5.72 -3.87 0.40
N SER A 83 6.20 -4.15 1.62
CA SER A 83 5.35 -4.64 2.71
C SER A 83 4.28 -3.62 3.12
N MET A 84 4.68 -2.35 3.31
CA MET A 84 3.74 -1.26 3.59
C MET A 84 2.72 -1.11 2.47
N TRP A 85 3.16 -1.07 1.21
CA TRP A 85 2.29 -0.93 0.06
C TRP A 85 1.27 -2.06 -0.02
N LYS A 86 1.72 -3.31 0.14
CA LYS A 86 0.84 -4.48 0.15
C LYS A 86 -0.21 -4.39 1.26
N GLU A 87 0.20 -4.09 2.48
CA GLU A 87 -0.72 -4.03 3.63
C GLU A 87 -1.67 -2.82 3.52
N MET A 88 -1.18 -1.67 3.06
CA MET A 88 -2.00 -0.49 2.80
C MET A 88 -3.06 -0.74 1.72
N MET A 89 -2.66 -1.39 0.63
CA MET A 89 -3.56 -1.61 -0.51
C MET A 89 -4.55 -2.75 -0.30
N PHE A 90 -4.19 -3.80 0.42
CA PHE A 90 -4.97 -5.04 0.46
C PHE A 90 -5.33 -5.51 1.86
N GLY A 91 -4.75 -4.90 2.90
CA GLY A 91 -4.80 -5.39 4.28
C GLY A 91 -3.69 -6.39 4.59
N ALA A 92 -3.46 -6.63 5.88
CA ALA A 92 -2.41 -7.51 6.36
C ALA A 92 -2.64 -8.99 5.98
N HIS A 93 -3.90 -9.42 6.01
CA HIS A 93 -4.29 -10.82 5.84
C HIS A 93 -5.45 -10.97 4.84
N PRO A 94 -5.21 -10.77 3.52
CA PRO A 94 -6.28 -10.89 2.52
C PRO A 94 -6.82 -12.32 2.39
N PHE A 95 -6.04 -13.34 2.76
CA PHE A 95 -6.49 -14.72 2.82
C PHE A 95 -6.39 -15.25 4.26
N ARG A 96 -7.42 -15.99 4.67
CA ARG A 96 -7.46 -16.71 5.94
C ARG A 96 -8.31 -17.97 5.81
N THR A 97 -8.23 -18.87 6.78
CA THR A 97 -9.12 -20.03 6.86
C THR A 97 -10.18 -19.77 7.93
N GLU A 98 -11.44 -19.92 7.57
CA GLU A 98 -12.58 -19.87 8.48
C GLU A 98 -13.39 -21.15 8.30
N GLN A 99 -13.68 -21.87 9.39
CA GLN A 99 -14.44 -23.14 9.37
C GLN A 99 -13.97 -24.12 8.28
N GLU A 100 -12.66 -24.27 8.15
CA GLU A 100 -11.96 -25.12 7.15
C GLU A 100 -12.07 -24.64 5.69
N GLU A 101 -12.74 -23.52 5.42
CA GLU A 101 -12.80 -22.90 4.09
C GLU A 101 -11.81 -21.76 3.93
N LEU A 102 -11.27 -21.63 2.72
CA LEU A 102 -10.47 -20.47 2.34
C LEU A 102 -11.40 -19.27 2.17
N VAL A 103 -11.07 -18.19 2.87
CA VAL A 103 -11.76 -16.91 2.78
C VAL A 103 -10.80 -15.84 2.28
N PHE A 104 -11.27 -15.05 1.34
CA PHE A 104 -10.60 -13.84 0.85
C PHE A 104 -11.40 -12.60 1.27
N SER A 105 -10.72 -11.57 1.73
CA SER A 105 -11.29 -10.24 1.99
C SER A 105 -10.21 -9.18 1.87
N LEU A 106 -10.62 -7.98 1.45
CA LEU A 106 -9.75 -6.81 1.36
C LEU A 106 -10.03 -5.87 2.53
N ALA A 107 -8.98 -5.25 3.04
CA ALA A 107 -9.07 -4.25 4.10
C ALA A 107 -8.09 -3.09 3.82
N PRO A 108 -8.27 -2.34 2.70
CA PRO A 108 -7.37 -1.26 2.35
C PRO A 108 -7.38 -0.12 3.38
N ALA A 109 -6.21 0.46 3.61
CA ALA A 109 -6.00 1.67 4.40
C ALA A 109 -5.43 2.75 3.46
N ILE A 110 -6.28 3.55 2.84
CA ILE A 110 -5.92 4.47 1.76
C ILE A 110 -6.14 5.91 2.19
N PRO A 111 -5.07 6.73 2.24
CA PRO A 111 -5.23 8.16 2.50
C PRO A 111 -5.82 8.90 1.30
N ALA A 112 -6.59 9.94 1.57
CA ALA A 112 -7.25 10.75 0.57
C ALA A 112 -6.29 11.25 -0.53
N TYR A 113 -5.07 11.63 -0.16
CA TYR A 113 -4.09 12.17 -1.10
C TYR A 113 -3.55 11.15 -2.14
N LEU A 114 -3.84 9.86 -1.98
CA LEU A 114 -3.55 8.82 -2.98
C LEU A 114 -4.73 8.52 -3.90
N ILE A 115 -5.92 9.03 -3.59
CA ILE A 115 -7.11 8.77 -4.39
C ILE A 115 -7.17 9.81 -5.51
N PRO A 116 -7.14 9.39 -6.78
CA PRO A 116 -7.32 10.31 -7.91
C PRO A 116 -8.69 11.00 -7.91
N GLU A 117 -8.83 12.09 -8.67
CA GLU A 117 -10.07 12.87 -8.75
C GLU A 117 -11.28 12.06 -9.23
N ASP A 118 -11.05 11.04 -10.07
CA ASP A 118 -12.10 10.13 -10.54
C ASP A 118 -12.50 9.06 -9.51
N GLY A 119 -11.89 9.07 -8.34
CA GLY A 119 -12.15 8.12 -7.25
C GLY A 119 -11.62 6.71 -7.52
N ARG A 120 -10.83 6.48 -8.58
CA ARG A 120 -10.34 5.15 -8.97
C ARG A 120 -8.87 4.96 -8.65
N LEU A 121 -8.57 3.91 -7.91
CA LEU A 121 -7.20 3.53 -7.58
C LEU A 121 -6.98 2.05 -7.91
N SER A 122 -5.90 1.76 -8.65
CA SER A 122 -5.59 0.39 -9.05
C SER A 122 -4.24 -0.06 -8.54
N ALA A 123 -4.15 -1.32 -8.14
CA ALA A 123 -2.90 -1.96 -7.73
C ALA A 123 -2.81 -3.41 -8.20
N ALA A 124 -1.58 -3.86 -8.44
CA ALA A 124 -1.31 -5.26 -8.77
C ALA A 124 -1.33 -6.12 -7.50
N PHE A 125 -2.17 -7.14 -7.49
CA PHE A 125 -2.27 -8.12 -6.42
C PHE A 125 -1.67 -9.45 -6.87
N MET A 126 -0.71 -9.98 -6.11
CA MET A 126 -0.01 -11.24 -6.38
C MET A 126 0.56 -11.35 -7.82
N SER A 127 0.94 -10.22 -8.41
CA SER A 127 1.52 -10.10 -9.76
C SER A 127 0.64 -10.58 -10.93
N LYS A 128 -0.60 -10.99 -10.68
CA LYS A 128 -1.49 -11.56 -11.71
C LYS A 128 -2.85 -10.87 -11.81
N THR A 129 -3.31 -10.30 -10.74
CA THR A 129 -4.63 -9.70 -10.64
C THR A 129 -4.51 -8.19 -10.47
N THR A 130 -5.24 -7.41 -11.25
CA THR A 130 -5.39 -5.97 -11.00
C THR A 130 -6.61 -5.75 -10.11
N VAL A 131 -6.42 -5.15 -8.95
CA VAL A 131 -7.50 -4.69 -8.08
C VAL A 131 -7.75 -3.22 -8.39
N CYS A 132 -8.98 -2.87 -8.76
CA CYS A 132 -9.43 -1.52 -9.03
C CYS A 132 -10.46 -1.13 -7.97
N TYR A 133 -10.11 -0.22 -7.10
CA TYR A 133 -11.04 0.36 -6.13
C TYR A 133 -11.80 1.51 -6.77
N GLU A 134 -13.10 1.59 -6.47
CA GLU A 134 -13.96 2.74 -6.75
C GLU A 134 -14.42 3.30 -5.40
N PHE A 135 -13.87 4.44 -5.01
CA PHE A 135 -14.16 5.10 -3.75
C PHE A 135 -15.31 6.08 -3.88
N GLY A 136 -16.27 6.03 -2.96
CA GLY A 136 -17.47 6.86 -2.94
C GLY A 136 -17.23 8.35 -2.59
N GLY A 137 -15.99 8.74 -2.28
CA GLY A 137 -15.63 10.11 -1.93
C GLY A 137 -14.14 10.31 -1.74
N HIS A 138 -13.71 11.56 -1.64
CA HIS A 138 -12.31 11.93 -1.43
C HIS A 138 -12.03 12.15 0.05
N ARG A 139 -11.78 11.08 0.78
CA ARG A 139 -11.48 11.04 2.21
C ARG A 139 -10.49 9.92 2.52
N ASP A 140 -10.00 9.87 3.75
CA ASP A 140 -9.22 8.73 4.23
C ASP A 140 -10.13 7.51 4.40
N TYR A 141 -9.71 6.38 3.86
CA TYR A 141 -10.38 5.09 4.03
C TYR A 141 -9.56 4.23 4.99
N VAL A 142 -10.10 4.04 6.18
CA VAL A 142 -9.48 3.29 7.27
C VAL A 142 -10.32 2.06 7.57
N PRO A 143 -9.74 0.86 7.71
CA PRO A 143 -10.48 -0.35 8.06
C PRO A 143 -11.42 -0.14 9.25
N GLY A 144 -12.70 -0.51 9.08
CA GLY A 144 -13.76 -0.28 10.09
C GLY A 144 -14.54 1.02 9.93
N THR A 145 -14.12 1.96 9.07
CA THR A 145 -14.84 3.23 8.83
C THR A 145 -15.56 3.27 7.48
N TYR A 146 -15.41 2.25 6.68
CA TYR A 146 -16.05 2.09 5.37
C TYR A 146 -16.60 0.68 5.21
N ARG A 147 -17.31 0.44 4.11
CA ARG A 147 -17.77 -0.88 3.70
C ARG A 147 -17.46 -1.13 2.24
N ILE A 148 -17.09 -2.36 1.91
CA ILE A 148 -17.07 -2.82 0.53
C ILE A 148 -18.51 -3.26 0.21
N ARG A 149 -19.14 -2.61 -0.78
CA ARG A 149 -20.51 -2.89 -1.20
C ARG A 149 -20.59 -4.17 -1.99
N HIS A 150 -19.77 -4.26 -3.03
CA HIS A 150 -19.67 -5.43 -3.88
C HIS A 150 -18.29 -5.52 -4.52
N MET A 151 -17.97 -6.70 -5.01
CA MET A 151 -16.77 -7.00 -5.78
C MET A 151 -17.14 -7.73 -7.06
N VAL A 152 -16.59 -7.33 -8.20
CA VAL A 152 -16.74 -7.99 -9.49
C VAL A 152 -15.40 -8.58 -9.91
N PHE A 153 -15.39 -9.86 -10.24
CA PHE A 153 -14.21 -10.63 -10.60
C PHE A 153 -14.25 -11.01 -12.07
N PHE A 154 -13.19 -10.70 -12.80
CA PHE A 154 -13.08 -10.97 -14.23
C PHE A 154 -12.01 -12.02 -14.49
N TYR A 155 -12.37 -13.06 -15.22
CA TYR A 155 -11.50 -14.14 -15.60
C TYR A 155 -10.93 -13.93 -17.01
N GLU A 156 -9.84 -14.65 -17.32
CA GLU A 156 -9.17 -14.56 -18.64
C GLU A 156 -10.08 -15.00 -19.80
N ASN A 157 -10.98 -15.92 -19.55
CA ASN A 157 -11.94 -16.43 -20.55
C ASN A 157 -13.13 -15.48 -20.78
N GLY A 158 -13.14 -14.30 -20.18
CA GLY A 158 -14.23 -13.32 -20.28
C GLY A 158 -15.42 -13.56 -19.36
N SER A 159 -15.44 -14.65 -18.58
CA SER A 159 -16.46 -14.84 -17.55
C SER A 159 -16.27 -13.91 -16.37
N GLN A 160 -17.34 -13.63 -15.64
CA GLN A 160 -17.30 -12.80 -14.45
C GLN A 160 -18.13 -13.41 -13.31
N ALA A 161 -17.79 -13.05 -12.09
CA ALA A 161 -18.54 -13.34 -10.88
C ALA A 161 -18.73 -12.07 -10.06
N THR A 162 -19.86 -11.92 -9.38
CA THR A 162 -20.13 -10.78 -8.48
C THR A 162 -20.43 -11.31 -7.09
N VAL A 163 -19.90 -10.64 -6.08
CA VAL A 163 -20.15 -10.93 -4.67
C VAL A 163 -20.56 -9.64 -3.98
N GLU A 164 -21.68 -9.67 -3.29
CA GLU A 164 -22.13 -8.58 -2.42
C GLU A 164 -21.34 -8.62 -1.09
N GLY A 165 -20.87 -7.46 -0.66
CA GLY A 165 -20.09 -7.30 0.56
C GLY A 165 -18.60 -7.59 0.37
N GLU A 166 -17.92 -7.78 1.52
CA GLU A 166 -16.45 -7.76 1.62
C GLU A 166 -15.81 -9.15 1.69
N LYS A 167 -16.59 -10.23 1.73
CA LYS A 167 -16.11 -11.59 2.01
C LYS A 167 -16.39 -12.55 0.87
N VAL A 168 -15.37 -13.23 0.44
CA VAL A 168 -15.41 -14.25 -0.62
C VAL A 168 -14.91 -15.56 -0.06
N SER A 169 -15.63 -16.68 -0.27
CA SER A 169 -15.23 -18.01 0.19
C SER A 169 -15.27 -19.06 -0.93
N GLY A 170 -14.81 -20.26 -0.60
CA GLY A 170 -14.87 -21.43 -1.45
C GLY A 170 -14.12 -21.28 -2.76
N LYS A 171 -14.70 -21.80 -3.84
CA LYS A 171 -14.06 -21.89 -5.17
C LYS A 171 -13.54 -20.56 -5.71
N LEU A 172 -14.26 -19.47 -5.50
CA LEU A 172 -13.85 -18.15 -5.97
C LEU A 172 -12.61 -17.65 -5.21
N ALA A 173 -12.54 -17.86 -3.89
CA ALA A 173 -11.36 -17.53 -3.09
C ALA A 173 -10.13 -18.35 -3.53
N GLU A 174 -10.31 -19.63 -3.86
CA GLU A 174 -9.27 -20.47 -4.44
C GLU A 174 -8.80 -19.96 -5.81
N ASP A 175 -9.72 -19.52 -6.65
CA ASP A 175 -9.41 -18.98 -7.97
C ASP A 175 -8.61 -17.68 -7.89
N ILE A 176 -8.94 -16.81 -6.95
CA ILE A 176 -8.19 -15.59 -6.64
C ILE A 176 -6.77 -15.97 -6.21
N ARG A 177 -6.65 -16.87 -5.24
CA ARG A 177 -5.34 -17.31 -4.70
C ARG A 177 -4.47 -17.99 -5.78
N ALA A 178 -5.08 -18.73 -6.68
CA ALA A 178 -4.39 -19.38 -7.79
C ALA A 178 -4.04 -18.43 -8.96
N GLY A 179 -4.48 -17.15 -8.89
CA GLY A 179 -4.25 -16.16 -9.93
C GLY A 179 -5.03 -16.43 -11.23
N ARG A 180 -6.21 -17.05 -11.12
CA ARG A 180 -7.13 -17.26 -12.26
C ARG A 180 -8.01 -16.05 -12.53
N VAL A 181 -8.16 -15.17 -11.56
CA VAL A 181 -8.82 -13.87 -11.70
C VAL A 181 -7.82 -12.85 -12.24
N ARG A 182 -8.16 -12.14 -13.29
CA ARG A 182 -7.29 -11.12 -13.92
C ARG A 182 -7.53 -9.72 -13.39
N LYS A 183 -8.76 -9.40 -13.07
CA LYS A 183 -9.17 -8.10 -12.56
C LYS A 183 -10.23 -8.26 -11.48
N MET A 184 -10.18 -7.40 -10.48
CA MET A 184 -11.24 -7.20 -9.50
C MET A 184 -11.66 -5.73 -9.55
N GLU A 185 -12.95 -5.46 -9.56
CA GLU A 185 -13.50 -4.13 -9.29
C GLU A 185 -14.15 -4.16 -7.92
N VAL A 186 -13.80 -3.20 -7.08
CA VAL A 186 -14.16 -3.17 -5.65
C VAL A 186 -14.81 -1.82 -5.34
N ALA A 187 -16.10 -1.83 -5.10
CA ALA A 187 -16.86 -0.64 -4.74
C ALA A 187 -16.78 -0.38 -3.23
N VAL A 188 -16.26 0.78 -2.83
CA VAL A 188 -16.03 1.16 -1.43
C VAL A 188 -16.83 2.43 -1.11
N ASP A 189 -17.59 2.38 0.01
CA ASP A 189 -18.38 3.55 0.49
C ASP A 189 -17.61 4.46 1.41
#